data_1b6e27885805f2169003417f9fb8a039
#
_entry.id   1b6e27885805f2169003417f9fb8a039
#
_cell.length_a   1.000
_cell.length_b   1.000
_cell.length_c   1.000
_cell.angle_alpha   90.00
_cell.angle_beta   90.00
_cell.angle_gamma   90.00
#
_symmetry.space_group_name_H-M   'P 1'
#
loop_
_entity.id
_entity.type
_entity.pdbx_description
1 polymer ?
#
loop_
_entity_poly.entity_id
_entity_poly.type
_entity_poly.pdbx_seq_one_letter_code
_entity_poly.pdbx_strand_id
1 'polypeptide(L)'
;MGQAAEPLCPRRTHMEQMLICLSIALIAGLLMSRLAKAVNLPAVTSYLVAGLLLGPFVLGRLGLSGLGIGFGSLEQVEGYGVVTQVALGFIAFVIGNEFRLSSLRSMGQQAITVGIAQAVITTALVDVALVGVHLLFPQVLSLASAITLGSIAAATAPAATLMVVKQYKAKGPLTHLLLMVVAIDDAVGLVLFSASYGVANALEQGHMDLLSVVVEPLMEILLSLLLGAVAGYLLNLLEVYFHSRSKRMSLSVAFVLLTVGVSMLEVEVGGVRCGFSLLLVCMMTGTVFCNVCPTSDELMDRLDRWVSPVNILF
;
A
#
# COMPACT_ATOMS: atom_id res chain seq x y z
N MET A 1 -43.20 -32.54 -17.50
CA MET A 1 -42.96 -31.25 -18.15
C MET A 1 -42.95 -30.17 -17.06
N GLY A 2 -41.80 -29.86 -16.54
CA GLY A 2 -41.56 -28.81 -15.57
C GLY A 2 -40.66 -27.76 -16.23
N GLN A 3 -41.28 -26.64 -16.64
CA GLN A 3 -40.51 -25.48 -17.08
C GLN A 3 -39.77 -24.91 -15.85
N ALA A 4 -38.45 -25.00 -15.88
CA ALA A 4 -37.59 -24.26 -14.96
C ALA A 4 -37.85 -22.76 -15.18
N ALA A 5 -38.32 -22.09 -14.15
CA ALA A 5 -38.48 -20.63 -14.16
C ALA A 5 -37.12 -19.99 -14.46
N GLU A 6 -37.04 -19.29 -15.59
CA GLU A 6 -35.88 -18.42 -15.88
C GLU A 6 -35.72 -17.41 -14.74
N PRO A 7 -34.48 -17.16 -14.30
CA PRO A 7 -34.23 -16.15 -13.29
C PRO A 7 -34.61 -14.77 -13.85
N LEU A 8 -35.51 -14.09 -13.16
CA LEU A 8 -36.09 -12.77 -13.48
C LEU A 8 -35.09 -11.62 -13.48
N CYS A 9 -33.79 -11.89 -13.43
CA CYS A 9 -32.76 -10.86 -13.49
C CYS A 9 -31.85 -11.11 -14.71
N PRO A 10 -31.78 -10.19 -15.69
CA PRO A 10 -30.86 -10.33 -16.79
C PRO A 10 -29.45 -10.52 -16.21
N ARG A 11 -28.66 -11.48 -16.76
CA ARG A 11 -27.23 -11.66 -16.44
C ARG A 11 -26.55 -10.30 -16.64
N ARG A 12 -26.38 -9.55 -15.55
CA ARG A 12 -25.65 -8.28 -15.56
C ARG A 12 -24.25 -8.58 -16.05
N THR A 13 -23.75 -7.78 -16.98
CA THR A 13 -22.38 -7.90 -17.43
C THR A 13 -21.47 -7.66 -16.23
N HIS A 14 -20.33 -8.34 -16.18
CA HIS A 14 -19.36 -8.23 -15.07
C HIS A 14 -19.00 -6.76 -14.76
N MET A 15 -19.03 -5.90 -15.79
CA MET A 15 -18.72 -4.48 -15.71
C MET A 15 -19.80 -3.66 -15.00
N GLU A 16 -21.08 -3.98 -15.21
CA GLU A 16 -22.19 -3.30 -14.53
C GLU A 16 -22.17 -3.56 -13.03
N GLN A 17 -21.93 -4.80 -12.64
CA GLN A 17 -21.78 -5.17 -11.23
C GLN A 17 -20.59 -4.46 -10.59
N MET A 18 -19.46 -4.39 -11.29
CA MET A 18 -18.28 -3.68 -10.82
C MET A 18 -18.59 -2.22 -10.48
N LEU A 19 -19.19 -1.50 -11.41
CA LEU A 19 -19.50 -0.08 -11.22
C LEU A 19 -20.49 0.14 -10.05
N ILE A 20 -21.51 -0.70 -9.94
CA ILE A 20 -22.49 -0.60 -8.85
C ILE A 20 -21.83 -0.88 -7.50
N CYS A 21 -21.03 -1.95 -7.38
CA CYS A 21 -20.31 -2.28 -6.14
C CYS A 21 -19.35 -1.16 -5.71
N LEU A 22 -18.56 -0.61 -6.64
CA LEU A 22 -17.66 0.52 -6.35
C LEU A 22 -18.44 1.76 -5.89
N SER A 23 -19.55 2.06 -6.55
CA SER A 23 -20.39 3.21 -6.18
C SER A 23 -20.98 3.04 -4.79
N ILE A 24 -21.48 1.84 -4.47
CA ILE A 24 -22.03 1.52 -3.15
C ILE A 24 -20.94 1.55 -2.09
N ALA A 25 -19.74 1.03 -2.38
CA ALA A 25 -18.60 1.07 -1.47
C ALA A 25 -18.19 2.51 -1.13
N LEU A 26 -18.11 3.40 -2.12
CA LEU A 26 -17.85 4.83 -1.91
C LEU A 26 -18.93 5.49 -1.04
N ILE A 27 -20.19 5.26 -1.34
CA ILE A 27 -21.31 5.84 -0.58
C ILE A 27 -21.28 5.33 0.87
N ALA A 28 -21.10 4.02 1.06
CA ALA A 28 -21.02 3.43 2.39
C ALA A 28 -19.82 3.96 3.19
N GLY A 29 -18.64 4.06 2.58
CA GLY A 29 -17.47 4.66 3.20
C GLY A 29 -17.73 6.10 3.64
N LEU A 30 -18.33 6.92 2.78
CA LEU A 30 -18.67 8.30 3.09
C LEU A 30 -19.71 8.41 4.24
N LEU A 31 -20.73 7.57 4.25
CA LEU A 31 -21.74 7.56 5.31
C LEU A 31 -21.12 7.11 6.65
N MET A 32 -20.33 6.05 6.61
CA MET A 32 -19.63 5.54 7.80
C MET A 32 -18.62 6.55 8.35
N SER A 33 -17.97 7.35 7.50
CA SER A 33 -17.06 8.39 7.97
C SER A 33 -17.77 9.49 8.75
N ARG A 34 -19.02 9.79 8.44
CA ARG A 34 -19.85 10.72 9.23
C ARG A 34 -20.21 10.14 10.60
N LEU A 35 -20.54 8.84 10.65
CA LEU A 35 -20.79 8.15 11.92
C LEU A 35 -19.53 8.11 12.80
N ALA A 36 -18.37 7.78 12.20
CA ALA A 36 -17.09 7.80 12.92
C ALA A 36 -16.78 9.16 13.54
N LYS A 37 -17.04 10.24 12.80
CA LYS A 37 -16.85 11.61 13.31
C LYS A 37 -17.73 11.91 14.53
N ALA A 38 -18.94 11.37 14.58
CA ALA A 38 -19.83 11.53 15.75
C ALA A 38 -19.30 10.84 17.01
N VAL A 39 -18.48 9.78 16.84
CA VAL A 39 -17.88 8.98 17.92
C VAL A 39 -16.39 9.32 18.12
N ASN A 40 -15.88 10.38 17.46
CA ASN A 40 -14.48 10.82 17.49
C ASN A 40 -13.47 9.74 17.05
N LEU A 41 -13.87 8.86 16.12
CA LEU A 41 -12.98 7.88 15.52
C LEU A 41 -12.34 8.40 14.21
N PRO A 42 -11.12 7.92 13.86
CA PRO A 42 -10.53 8.20 12.56
C PRO A 42 -11.40 7.68 11.40
N ALA A 43 -11.45 8.44 10.30
CA ALA A 43 -12.22 8.06 9.12
C ALA A 43 -11.75 6.71 8.52
N VAL A 44 -10.46 6.42 8.59
CA VAL A 44 -9.88 5.14 8.13
C VAL A 44 -10.53 3.95 8.83
N THR A 45 -10.73 4.02 10.15
CA THR A 45 -11.40 2.95 10.90
C THR A 45 -12.83 2.72 10.37
N SER A 46 -13.53 3.78 10.00
CA SER A 46 -14.88 3.65 9.43
C SER A 46 -14.90 3.04 8.04
N TYR A 47 -13.88 3.31 7.22
CA TYR A 47 -13.74 2.69 5.89
C TYR A 47 -13.50 1.19 6.01
N LEU A 48 -12.63 0.76 6.93
CA LEU A 48 -12.41 -0.65 7.22
C LEU A 48 -13.70 -1.35 7.70
N VAL A 49 -14.45 -0.72 8.59
CA VAL A 49 -15.75 -1.26 9.05
C VAL A 49 -16.76 -1.32 7.90
N ALA A 50 -16.81 -0.29 7.05
CA ALA A 50 -17.68 -0.30 5.86
C ALA A 50 -17.33 -1.44 4.90
N GLY A 51 -16.01 -1.65 4.64
CA GLY A 51 -15.53 -2.75 3.83
C GLY A 51 -15.88 -4.13 4.41
N LEU A 52 -15.70 -4.30 5.71
CA LEU A 52 -16.09 -5.52 6.41
C LEU A 52 -17.60 -5.80 6.29
N LEU A 53 -18.44 -4.78 6.47
CA LEU A 53 -19.90 -4.90 6.34
C LEU A 53 -20.32 -5.24 4.91
N LEU A 54 -19.71 -4.61 3.91
CA LEU A 54 -19.98 -4.88 2.49
C LEU A 54 -19.37 -6.19 2.02
N GLY A 55 -18.45 -6.76 2.78
CA GLY A 55 -17.72 -7.98 2.46
C GLY A 55 -18.59 -9.22 2.37
N PRO A 56 -18.04 -10.32 1.83
CA PRO A 56 -18.77 -11.56 1.57
C PRO A 56 -19.27 -12.25 2.85
N PHE A 57 -18.71 -11.89 4.00
CA PHE A 57 -19.05 -12.51 5.29
C PHE A 57 -20.27 -11.89 6.00
N VAL A 58 -20.66 -10.66 5.64
CA VAL A 58 -21.79 -9.95 6.24
C VAL A 58 -22.90 -9.73 5.21
N LEU A 59 -22.85 -8.65 4.42
CA LEU A 59 -23.92 -8.37 3.43
C LEU A 59 -23.90 -9.36 2.24
N GLY A 60 -22.73 -9.87 1.87
CA GLY A 60 -22.62 -10.91 0.85
C GLY A 60 -23.39 -12.18 1.19
N ARG A 61 -23.45 -12.56 2.47
CA ARG A 61 -24.23 -13.71 2.96
C ARG A 61 -25.75 -13.54 2.86
N LEU A 62 -26.24 -12.31 2.86
CA LEU A 62 -27.65 -12.00 2.77
C LEU A 62 -28.21 -12.16 1.35
N GLY A 63 -27.39 -12.57 0.37
CA GLY A 63 -27.82 -12.79 -1.01
C GLY A 63 -28.14 -11.51 -1.78
N LEU A 64 -27.80 -10.34 -1.24
CA LEU A 64 -28.03 -9.03 -1.84
C LEU A 64 -26.97 -8.70 -2.92
N SER A 65 -25.95 -9.53 -3.08
CA SER A 65 -24.90 -9.39 -4.11
C SER A 65 -25.46 -9.40 -5.53
N GLY A 66 -26.58 -10.10 -5.78
CA GLY A 66 -27.31 -10.07 -7.05
C GLY A 66 -27.89 -8.69 -7.40
N LEU A 67 -28.16 -7.85 -6.41
CA LEU A 67 -28.60 -6.46 -6.57
C LEU A 67 -27.42 -5.48 -6.65
N GLY A 68 -26.17 -5.98 -6.50
CA GLY A 68 -24.95 -5.15 -6.44
C GLY A 68 -24.67 -4.57 -5.04
N ILE A 69 -25.40 -5.05 -4.01
CA ILE A 69 -25.20 -4.61 -2.62
C ILE A 69 -24.31 -5.65 -1.92
N GLY A 70 -23.05 -5.27 -1.72
CA GLY A 70 -22.02 -6.12 -1.11
C GLY A 70 -21.32 -7.05 -2.11
N PHE A 71 -20.19 -7.62 -1.66
CA PHE A 71 -19.38 -8.54 -2.42
C PHE A 71 -19.78 -9.98 -2.12
N GLY A 72 -20.06 -10.77 -3.15
CA GLY A 72 -20.55 -12.15 -3.00
C GLY A 72 -19.46 -13.15 -2.65
N SER A 73 -18.20 -12.90 -3.03
CA SER A 73 -17.05 -13.79 -2.81
C SER A 73 -15.75 -13.00 -2.63
N LEU A 74 -14.74 -13.66 -2.05
CA LEU A 74 -13.37 -13.10 -1.97
C LEU A 74 -12.76 -12.89 -3.34
N GLU A 75 -12.97 -13.81 -4.27
CA GLU A 75 -12.51 -13.71 -5.66
C GLU A 75 -13.05 -12.43 -6.34
N GLN A 76 -14.31 -12.08 -6.05
CA GLN A 76 -14.87 -10.82 -6.52
C GLN A 76 -14.14 -9.61 -5.94
N VAL A 77 -13.76 -9.63 -4.65
CA VAL A 77 -12.99 -8.57 -4.01
C VAL A 77 -11.59 -8.46 -4.61
N GLU A 78 -10.93 -9.60 -4.82
CA GLU A 78 -9.60 -9.67 -5.46
C GLU A 78 -9.61 -9.09 -6.88
N GLY A 79 -10.73 -9.23 -7.61
CA GLY A 79 -10.92 -8.61 -8.92
C GLY A 79 -10.80 -7.08 -8.92
N TYR A 80 -10.92 -6.43 -7.75
CA TYR A 80 -10.70 -4.98 -7.59
C TYR A 80 -9.28 -4.62 -7.19
N GLY A 81 -8.36 -5.57 -7.17
CA GLY A 81 -6.96 -5.36 -6.77
C GLY A 81 -6.26 -4.21 -7.51
N VAL A 82 -6.61 -3.97 -8.77
CA VAL A 82 -6.09 -2.83 -9.54
C VAL A 82 -6.43 -1.48 -8.87
N VAL A 83 -7.64 -1.32 -8.31
CA VAL A 83 -8.04 -0.09 -7.61
C VAL A 83 -7.18 0.11 -6.36
N THR A 84 -6.94 -0.97 -5.61
CA THR A 84 -6.07 -0.97 -4.43
C THR A 84 -4.63 -0.60 -4.79
N GLN A 85 -4.07 -1.18 -5.86
CA GLN A 85 -2.70 -0.88 -6.31
C GLN A 85 -2.56 0.59 -6.75
N VAL A 86 -3.55 1.10 -7.48
CA VAL A 86 -3.59 2.51 -7.90
C VAL A 86 -3.68 3.43 -6.69
N ALA A 87 -4.54 3.11 -5.72
CA ALA A 87 -4.66 3.89 -4.48
C ALA A 87 -3.34 3.92 -3.70
N LEU A 88 -2.70 2.77 -3.51
CA LEU A 88 -1.38 2.66 -2.88
C LEU A 88 -0.32 3.49 -3.61
N GLY A 89 -0.31 3.44 -4.95
CA GLY A 89 0.62 4.22 -5.76
C GLY A 89 0.47 5.73 -5.53
N PHE A 90 -0.76 6.24 -5.49
CA PHE A 90 -1.01 7.65 -5.18
C PHE A 90 -0.64 8.02 -3.76
N ILE A 91 -0.96 7.19 -2.79
CA ILE A 91 -0.59 7.39 -1.38
C ILE A 91 0.93 7.46 -1.25
N ALA A 92 1.66 6.51 -1.83
CA ALA A 92 3.11 6.46 -1.81
C ALA A 92 3.74 7.69 -2.51
N PHE A 93 3.21 8.10 -3.66
CA PHE A 93 3.65 9.31 -4.35
C PHE A 93 3.51 10.57 -3.47
N VAL A 94 2.38 10.70 -2.76
CA VAL A 94 2.15 11.83 -1.85
C VAL A 94 3.06 11.76 -0.62
N ILE A 95 3.32 10.57 -0.07
CA ILE A 95 4.28 10.37 1.02
C ILE A 95 5.68 10.79 0.57
N GLY A 96 6.05 10.56 -0.68
CA GLY A 96 7.32 11.02 -1.25
C GLY A 96 7.59 12.51 -1.04
N ASN A 97 6.55 13.36 -0.92
CA ASN A 97 6.68 14.78 -0.62
C ASN A 97 7.27 15.08 0.77
N GLU A 98 7.19 14.16 1.71
CA GLU A 98 7.80 14.31 3.06
C GLU A 98 9.33 14.17 3.00
N PHE A 99 9.89 13.56 1.93
CA PHE A 99 11.33 13.38 1.70
C PHE A 99 11.99 14.58 1.02
N ARG A 100 11.60 15.81 1.42
CA ARG A 100 12.30 17.02 0.97
C ARG A 100 13.70 17.07 1.53
N LEU A 101 14.66 17.45 0.69
CA LEU A 101 16.07 17.57 1.08
C LEU A 101 16.26 18.47 2.30
N SER A 102 15.44 19.50 2.46
CA SER A 102 15.45 20.37 3.66
C SER A 102 15.10 19.62 4.93
N SER A 103 14.08 18.76 4.89
CA SER A 103 13.65 17.94 6.02
C SER A 103 14.64 16.79 6.30
N LEU A 104 15.13 16.15 5.25
CA LEU A 104 16.14 15.08 5.35
C LEU A 104 17.45 15.55 5.99
N ARG A 105 17.91 16.76 5.67
CA ARG A 105 19.13 17.32 6.28
C ARG A 105 19.00 17.53 7.79
N SER A 106 17.81 17.84 8.28
CA SER A 106 17.58 18.14 9.70
C SER A 106 17.25 16.90 10.54
N MET A 107 16.58 15.90 9.98
CA MET A 107 16.00 14.77 10.74
C MET A 107 16.28 13.38 10.13
N GLY A 108 16.89 13.31 8.95
CA GLY A 108 17.04 12.05 8.21
C GLY A 108 17.83 10.98 8.97
N GLN A 109 18.90 11.35 9.67
CA GLN A 109 19.66 10.39 10.46
C GLN A 109 18.84 9.82 11.63
N GLN A 110 18.03 10.65 12.27
CA GLN A 110 17.12 10.19 13.33
C GLN A 110 16.06 9.24 12.77
N ALA A 111 15.46 9.59 11.62
CA ALA A 111 14.46 8.75 10.97
C ALA A 111 15.02 7.38 10.57
N ILE A 112 16.21 7.33 9.99
CA ILE A 112 16.89 6.07 9.64
C ILE A 112 17.18 5.23 10.88
N THR A 113 17.75 5.86 11.92
CA THR A 113 18.11 5.11 13.15
C THR A 113 16.85 4.58 13.85
N VAL A 114 15.81 5.41 13.95
CA VAL A 114 14.55 5.00 14.60
C VAL A 114 13.83 3.94 13.77
N GLY A 115 13.73 4.10 12.44
CA GLY A 115 13.07 3.14 11.56
C GLY A 115 13.74 1.77 11.60
N ILE A 116 15.06 1.71 11.45
CA ILE A 116 15.79 0.43 11.51
C ILE A 116 15.68 -0.18 12.92
N ALA A 117 15.89 0.61 13.98
CA ALA A 117 15.83 0.10 15.34
C ALA A 117 14.43 -0.43 15.69
N GLN A 118 13.38 0.30 15.33
CA GLN A 118 11.99 -0.09 15.56
C GLN A 118 11.69 -1.41 14.83
N ALA A 119 11.99 -1.53 13.54
CA ALA A 119 11.72 -2.70 12.74
C ALA A 119 12.45 -3.94 13.29
N VAL A 120 13.77 -3.82 13.57
CA VAL A 120 14.59 -4.93 14.11
C VAL A 120 14.12 -5.35 15.51
N ILE A 121 13.86 -4.40 16.40
CA ILE A 121 13.43 -4.70 17.77
C ILE A 121 12.04 -5.35 17.76
N THR A 122 11.11 -4.84 16.95
CA THR A 122 9.76 -5.40 16.83
C THR A 122 9.81 -6.83 16.30
N THR A 123 10.54 -7.07 15.20
CA THR A 123 10.75 -8.41 14.66
C THR A 123 11.31 -9.35 15.75
N ALA A 124 12.39 -8.97 16.40
CA ALA A 124 13.03 -9.81 17.40
C ALA A 124 12.11 -10.13 18.60
N LEU A 125 11.34 -9.15 19.09
CA LEU A 125 10.42 -9.36 20.20
C LEU A 125 9.26 -10.29 19.80
N VAL A 126 8.71 -10.11 18.59
CA VAL A 126 7.62 -10.96 18.09
C VAL A 126 8.14 -12.37 17.78
N ASP A 127 9.34 -12.50 17.20
CA ASP A 127 9.99 -13.80 16.99
C ASP A 127 10.16 -14.56 18.30
N VAL A 128 10.69 -13.91 19.34
CA VAL A 128 10.83 -14.52 20.67
C VAL A 128 9.48 -14.98 21.22
N ALA A 129 8.44 -14.17 21.08
CA ALA A 129 7.10 -14.54 21.53
C ALA A 129 6.53 -15.72 20.73
N LEU A 130 6.62 -15.70 19.40
CA LEU A 130 6.07 -16.75 18.52
C LEU A 130 6.87 -18.05 18.59
N VAL A 131 8.20 -17.99 18.75
CA VAL A 131 9.03 -19.16 19.05
C VAL A 131 8.65 -19.74 20.43
N GLY A 132 8.35 -18.90 21.40
CA GLY A 132 7.79 -19.34 22.70
C GLY A 132 6.47 -20.09 22.53
N VAL A 133 5.57 -19.60 21.67
CA VAL A 133 4.33 -20.30 21.32
C VAL A 133 4.61 -21.63 20.63
N HIS A 134 5.57 -21.67 19.68
CA HIS A 134 5.98 -22.92 19.03
C HIS A 134 6.48 -23.96 20.04
N LEU A 135 7.29 -23.56 21.02
CA LEU A 135 7.81 -24.48 22.04
C LEU A 135 6.71 -25.04 22.95
N LEU A 136 5.64 -24.27 23.19
CA LEU A 136 4.51 -24.71 24.01
C LEU A 136 3.49 -25.52 23.18
N PHE A 137 3.29 -25.16 21.93
CA PHE A 137 2.28 -25.73 21.03
C PHE A 137 2.84 -26.01 19.63
N PRO A 138 3.78 -26.94 19.46
CA PRO A 138 4.47 -27.18 18.17
C PRO A 138 3.54 -27.65 17.06
N GLN A 139 2.35 -28.16 17.40
CA GLN A 139 1.35 -28.59 16.43
C GLN A 139 0.50 -27.43 15.85
N VAL A 140 0.48 -26.28 16.51
CA VAL A 140 -0.31 -25.11 16.08
C VAL A 140 0.51 -24.19 15.18
N LEU A 141 1.79 -24.01 15.47
CA LEU A 141 2.67 -23.09 14.77
C LEU A 141 4.03 -23.75 14.50
N SER A 142 4.45 -23.86 13.24
CA SER A 142 5.80 -24.33 12.91
C SER A 142 6.85 -23.26 13.23
N LEU A 143 8.10 -23.67 13.43
CA LEU A 143 9.20 -22.72 13.68
C LEU A 143 9.41 -21.79 12.47
N ALA A 144 9.32 -22.31 11.26
CA ALA A 144 9.40 -21.53 10.03
C ALA A 144 8.30 -20.48 9.96
N SER A 145 7.05 -20.86 10.25
CA SER A 145 5.93 -19.93 10.30
C SER A 145 6.09 -18.88 11.39
N ALA A 146 6.63 -19.23 12.56
CA ALA A 146 6.90 -18.29 13.66
C ALA A 146 7.85 -17.18 13.21
N ILE A 147 9.00 -17.54 12.63
CA ILE A 147 10.03 -16.59 12.16
C ILE A 147 9.48 -15.71 11.02
N THR A 148 8.73 -16.28 10.08
CA THR A 148 8.14 -15.51 8.98
C THR A 148 7.11 -14.50 9.49
N LEU A 149 6.24 -14.89 10.41
CA LEU A 149 5.24 -14.00 11.01
C LEU A 149 5.88 -12.87 11.84
N GLY A 150 6.99 -13.14 12.53
CA GLY A 150 7.72 -12.14 13.31
C GLY A 150 8.28 -11.02 12.43
N SER A 151 8.80 -11.36 11.26
CA SER A 151 9.29 -10.34 10.31
C SER A 151 8.15 -9.48 9.72
N ILE A 152 6.97 -10.06 9.51
CA ILE A 152 5.79 -9.31 9.05
C ILE A 152 5.36 -8.27 10.10
N ALA A 153 5.56 -8.55 11.38
CA ALA A 153 5.17 -7.64 12.46
C ALA A 153 5.95 -6.32 12.49
N ALA A 154 7.09 -6.23 11.79
CA ALA A 154 7.84 -4.99 11.63
C ALA A 154 7.13 -3.98 10.71
N ALA A 155 6.31 -4.46 9.77
CA ALA A 155 5.68 -3.61 8.76
C ALA A 155 4.65 -2.67 9.40
N THR A 156 4.71 -1.39 9.01
CA THR A 156 3.73 -0.37 9.40
C THR A 156 2.85 0.01 8.21
N ALA A 157 1.65 0.54 8.48
CA ALA A 157 0.72 0.93 7.42
C ALA A 157 0.85 2.43 7.09
N PRO A 158 1.60 2.81 6.05
CA PRO A 158 1.83 4.22 5.71
C PRO A 158 0.54 4.95 5.35
N ALA A 159 -0.36 4.29 4.65
CA ALA A 159 -1.65 4.86 4.24
C ALA A 159 -2.50 5.29 5.43
N ALA A 160 -2.68 4.42 6.43
CA ALA A 160 -3.48 4.72 7.61
C ALA A 160 -2.87 5.87 8.41
N THR A 161 -1.56 5.85 8.62
CA THR A 161 -0.83 6.90 9.32
C THR A 161 -0.99 8.27 8.64
N LEU A 162 -0.78 8.33 7.32
CA LEU A 162 -0.94 9.55 6.53
C LEU A 162 -2.36 10.10 6.60
N MET A 163 -3.38 9.23 6.48
CA MET A 163 -4.78 9.64 6.55
C MET A 163 -5.14 10.23 7.92
N VAL A 164 -4.65 9.64 9.02
CA VAL A 164 -4.86 10.16 10.37
C VAL A 164 -4.16 11.50 10.55
N VAL A 165 -2.90 11.62 10.15
CA VAL A 165 -2.15 12.88 10.19
C VAL A 165 -2.89 13.99 9.45
N LYS A 166 -3.41 13.72 8.26
CA LYS A 166 -4.18 14.68 7.46
C LYS A 166 -5.53 15.03 8.08
N GLN A 167 -6.26 14.05 8.60
CA GLN A 167 -7.56 14.25 9.22
C GLN A 167 -7.47 15.21 10.42
N TYR A 168 -6.46 15.03 11.28
CA TYR A 168 -6.25 15.86 12.46
C TYR A 168 -5.36 17.08 12.18
N LYS A 169 -4.91 17.25 10.94
CA LYS A 169 -4.01 18.35 10.52
C LYS A 169 -2.77 18.43 11.43
N ALA A 170 -2.28 17.26 11.85
CA ALA A 170 -1.11 17.18 12.72
C ALA A 170 0.12 17.74 12.02
N LYS A 171 0.86 18.60 12.69
CA LYS A 171 2.08 19.25 12.19
C LYS A 171 3.14 19.30 13.29
N GLY A 172 4.38 19.23 12.90
CA GLY A 172 5.50 19.38 13.82
C GLY A 172 6.62 18.35 13.59
N PRO A 173 7.73 18.47 14.32
CA PRO A 173 8.89 17.61 14.14
C PRO A 173 8.57 16.11 14.29
N LEU A 174 7.72 15.77 15.27
CA LEU A 174 7.31 14.39 15.50
C LEU A 174 6.51 13.81 14.32
N THR A 175 5.59 14.61 13.73
CA THR A 175 4.80 14.16 12.58
C THR A 175 5.68 13.91 11.36
N HIS A 176 6.62 14.81 11.08
CA HIS A 176 7.58 14.63 9.98
C HIS A 176 8.48 13.42 10.23
N LEU A 177 8.99 13.24 11.44
CA LEU A 177 9.79 12.08 11.81
C LEU A 177 8.99 10.79 11.61
N LEU A 178 7.74 10.75 12.09
CA LEU A 178 6.86 9.59 11.96
C LEU A 178 6.64 9.20 10.50
N LEU A 179 6.31 10.15 9.63
CA LEU A 179 6.08 9.87 8.21
C LEU A 179 7.35 9.38 7.50
N MET A 180 8.52 9.93 7.84
CA MET A 180 9.79 9.44 7.32
C MET A 180 10.12 8.03 7.84
N VAL A 181 9.89 7.73 9.12
CA VAL A 181 10.10 6.40 9.70
C VAL A 181 9.23 5.37 9.00
N VAL A 182 7.92 5.65 8.86
CA VAL A 182 6.96 4.75 8.22
C VAL A 182 7.36 4.43 6.77
N ALA A 183 7.91 5.39 6.05
CA ALA A 183 8.34 5.15 4.68
C ALA A 183 9.69 4.39 4.58
N ILE A 184 10.60 4.56 5.54
CA ILE A 184 11.83 3.77 5.63
C ILE A 184 11.52 2.33 6.04
N ASP A 185 10.52 2.14 6.86
CA ASP A 185 10.06 0.85 7.38
C ASP A 185 9.69 -0.13 6.25
N ASP A 186 9.11 0.36 5.16
CA ASP A 186 8.77 -0.48 4.00
C ASP A 186 10.03 -1.16 3.42
N ALA A 187 11.11 -0.40 3.24
CA ALA A 187 12.36 -0.95 2.72
C ALA A 187 13.04 -1.89 3.74
N VAL A 188 13.06 -1.52 5.01
CA VAL A 188 13.66 -2.34 6.08
C VAL A 188 12.83 -3.61 6.30
N GLY A 189 11.50 -3.50 6.30
CA GLY A 189 10.57 -4.63 6.42
C GLY A 189 10.74 -5.64 5.31
N LEU A 190 10.94 -5.20 4.06
CA LEU A 190 11.20 -6.07 2.92
C LEU A 190 12.49 -6.89 3.12
N VAL A 191 13.56 -6.26 3.58
CA VAL A 191 14.84 -6.96 3.86
C VAL A 191 14.68 -7.96 5.01
N LEU A 192 14.02 -7.55 6.10
CA LEU A 192 13.79 -8.43 7.26
C LEU A 192 12.91 -9.62 6.88
N PHE A 193 11.83 -9.38 6.12
CA PHE A 193 10.95 -10.45 5.65
C PHE A 193 11.69 -11.44 4.77
N SER A 194 12.46 -10.98 3.80
CA SER A 194 13.21 -11.85 2.90
C SER A 194 14.28 -12.66 3.63
N ALA A 195 14.98 -12.05 4.60
CA ALA A 195 15.95 -12.75 5.44
C ALA A 195 15.27 -13.84 6.29
N SER A 196 14.16 -13.51 6.94
CA SER A 196 13.38 -14.44 7.78
C SER A 196 12.76 -15.56 6.96
N TYR A 197 12.21 -15.25 5.78
CA TYR A 197 11.67 -16.24 4.86
C TYR A 197 12.74 -17.19 4.33
N GLY A 198 13.93 -16.68 4.03
CA GLY A 198 15.07 -17.52 3.65
C GLY A 198 15.52 -18.48 4.75
N VAL A 199 15.56 -18.00 6.01
CA VAL A 199 15.82 -18.86 7.19
C VAL A 199 14.70 -19.90 7.36
N ALA A 200 13.45 -19.52 7.20
CA ALA A 200 12.28 -20.41 7.28
C ALA A 200 12.35 -21.52 6.22
N ASN A 201 12.65 -21.18 4.97
CA ASN A 201 12.86 -22.13 3.89
C ASN A 201 14.05 -23.08 4.14
N ALA A 202 15.14 -22.56 4.68
CA ALA A 202 16.31 -23.39 5.02
C ALA A 202 15.98 -24.42 6.11
N LEU A 203 15.13 -24.05 7.07
CA LEU A 203 14.66 -24.97 8.12
C LEU A 203 13.76 -26.07 7.56
N GLU A 204 12.97 -25.80 6.52
CA GLU A 204 12.06 -26.78 5.91
C GLU A 204 12.74 -27.63 4.84
N GLN A 205 13.58 -27.05 3.99
CA GLN A 205 14.17 -27.72 2.82
C GLN A 205 15.62 -28.17 3.04
N GLY A 206 16.29 -27.70 4.10
CA GLY A 206 17.66 -28.06 4.43
C GLY A 206 18.74 -27.34 3.60
N HIS A 207 18.36 -26.37 2.74
CA HIS A 207 19.33 -25.56 2.00
C HIS A 207 18.97 -24.08 2.14
N MET A 208 20.00 -23.26 2.27
CA MET A 208 19.88 -21.79 2.29
C MET A 208 20.41 -21.26 0.96
N ASP A 209 19.53 -20.65 0.17
CA ASP A 209 19.93 -19.91 -1.03
C ASP A 209 20.21 -18.45 -0.66
N LEU A 210 21.49 -18.13 -0.48
CA LEU A 210 21.96 -16.77 -0.15
C LEU A 210 21.59 -15.75 -1.24
N LEU A 211 21.37 -16.20 -2.48
CA LEU A 211 21.01 -15.33 -3.60
C LEU A 211 19.60 -14.77 -3.40
N SER A 212 18.64 -15.63 -3.14
CA SER A 212 17.23 -15.22 -2.92
C SER A 212 17.04 -14.49 -1.59
N VAL A 213 17.83 -14.77 -0.59
CA VAL A 213 17.69 -14.15 0.74
C VAL A 213 18.23 -12.72 0.81
N VAL A 214 19.33 -12.44 0.09
CA VAL A 214 20.03 -11.15 0.22
C VAL A 214 20.02 -10.35 -1.09
N VAL A 215 20.32 -10.99 -2.20
CA VAL A 215 20.53 -10.29 -3.48
C VAL A 215 19.21 -9.83 -4.08
N GLU A 216 18.18 -10.68 -4.08
CA GLU A 216 16.88 -10.32 -4.65
C GLU A 216 16.25 -9.08 -3.98
N PRO A 217 16.13 -9.00 -2.62
CA PRO A 217 15.55 -7.81 -1.98
C PRO A 217 16.37 -6.53 -2.18
N LEU A 218 17.70 -6.66 -2.15
CA LEU A 218 18.56 -5.50 -2.41
C LEU A 218 18.43 -5.01 -3.85
N MET A 219 18.34 -5.91 -4.82
CA MET A 219 18.10 -5.57 -6.21
C MET A 219 16.72 -4.96 -6.40
N GLU A 220 15.69 -5.51 -5.77
CA GLU A 220 14.33 -4.96 -5.79
C GLU A 220 14.30 -3.53 -5.27
N ILE A 221 14.92 -3.25 -4.12
CA ILE A 221 15.01 -1.91 -3.56
C ILE A 221 15.76 -0.97 -4.51
N LEU A 222 16.96 -1.35 -4.97
CA LEU A 222 17.80 -0.51 -5.83
C LEU A 222 17.11 -0.20 -7.16
N LEU A 223 16.53 -1.21 -7.80
CA LEU A 223 15.83 -1.04 -9.08
C LEU A 223 14.56 -0.19 -8.91
N SER A 224 13.83 -0.37 -7.81
CA SER A 224 12.64 0.43 -7.49
C SER A 224 12.98 1.90 -7.27
N LEU A 225 14.03 2.18 -6.51
CA LEU A 225 14.48 3.55 -6.29
C LEU A 225 15.00 4.19 -7.58
N LEU A 226 15.74 3.45 -8.41
CA LEU A 226 16.23 3.94 -9.70
C LEU A 226 15.07 4.25 -10.65
N LEU A 227 14.14 3.30 -10.80
CA LEU A 227 12.95 3.48 -11.65
C LEU A 227 12.13 4.69 -11.20
N GLY A 228 11.87 4.81 -9.89
CA GLY A 228 11.15 5.94 -9.32
C GLY A 228 11.87 7.27 -9.53
N ALA A 229 13.20 7.29 -9.40
CA ALA A 229 14.00 8.49 -9.62
C ALA A 229 13.93 8.94 -11.09
N VAL A 230 14.07 8.01 -12.04
CA VAL A 230 13.93 8.29 -13.48
C VAL A 230 12.53 8.81 -13.80
N ALA A 231 11.48 8.16 -13.28
CA ALA A 231 10.09 8.57 -13.50
C ALA A 231 9.82 9.97 -12.94
N GLY A 232 10.27 10.27 -11.71
CA GLY A 232 10.10 11.59 -11.09
C GLY A 232 10.84 12.71 -11.85
N TYR A 233 12.04 12.42 -12.35
CA TYR A 233 12.80 13.36 -13.17
C TYR A 233 12.12 13.59 -14.53
N LEU A 234 11.66 12.55 -15.19
CA LEU A 234 10.93 12.65 -16.46
C LEU A 234 9.62 13.42 -16.30
N LEU A 235 8.89 13.19 -15.20
CA LEU A 235 7.69 13.96 -14.87
C LEU A 235 8.01 15.45 -14.79
N ASN A 236 9.08 15.83 -14.06
CA ASN A 236 9.50 17.23 -13.98
C ASN A 236 9.88 17.81 -15.34
N LEU A 237 10.61 17.08 -16.19
CA LEU A 237 10.98 17.53 -17.52
C LEU A 237 9.75 17.82 -18.41
N LEU A 238 8.77 16.92 -18.37
CA LEU A 238 7.56 17.08 -19.19
C LEU A 238 6.65 18.18 -18.65
N GLU A 239 6.66 18.41 -17.34
CA GLU A 239 5.82 19.44 -16.71
C GLU A 239 6.17 20.87 -17.17
N VAL A 240 7.42 21.11 -17.49
CA VAL A 240 7.89 22.42 -18.01
C VAL A 240 7.16 22.81 -19.30
N TYR A 241 6.76 21.83 -20.14
CA TYR A 241 6.03 22.10 -21.38
C TYR A 241 4.56 22.46 -21.16
N PHE A 242 4.00 22.21 -19.98
CA PHE A 242 2.59 22.46 -19.70
C PHE A 242 2.40 23.65 -18.75
N HIS A 243 1.80 24.73 -19.24
CA HIS A 243 1.53 25.93 -18.45
C HIS A 243 0.18 25.89 -17.73
N SER A 244 -0.75 25.02 -18.19
CA SER A 244 -2.07 24.89 -17.60
C SER A 244 -2.04 23.97 -16.38
N ARG A 245 -2.58 24.45 -15.27
CA ARG A 245 -2.70 23.70 -14.00
C ARG A 245 -3.40 22.37 -14.14
N SER A 246 -4.46 22.32 -14.96
CA SER A 246 -5.21 21.07 -15.23
C SER A 246 -4.37 20.07 -16.01
N LYS A 247 -3.59 20.51 -17.01
CA LYS A 247 -2.73 19.63 -17.80
C LYS A 247 -1.60 19.04 -16.96
N ARG A 248 -0.99 19.85 -16.08
CA ARG A 248 0.04 19.40 -15.14
C ARG A 248 -0.50 18.33 -14.20
N MET A 249 -1.69 18.56 -13.63
CA MET A 249 -2.35 17.55 -12.78
C MET A 249 -2.63 16.25 -13.54
N SER A 250 -3.16 16.34 -14.77
CA SER A 250 -3.39 15.16 -15.61
C SER A 250 -2.10 14.40 -15.90
N LEU A 251 -0.99 15.13 -16.13
CA LEU A 251 0.31 14.55 -16.37
C LEU A 251 0.81 13.80 -15.11
N SER A 252 0.70 14.41 -13.92
CA SER A 252 1.07 13.75 -12.66
C SER A 252 0.26 12.48 -12.42
N VAL A 253 -1.06 12.53 -12.65
CA VAL A 253 -1.93 11.33 -12.58
C VAL A 253 -1.47 10.25 -13.56
N ALA A 254 -1.18 10.62 -14.81
CA ALA A 254 -0.73 9.66 -15.82
C ALA A 254 0.62 9.02 -15.44
N PHE A 255 1.55 9.80 -14.85
CA PHE A 255 2.83 9.26 -14.41
C PHE A 255 2.69 8.32 -13.21
N VAL A 256 1.83 8.63 -12.24
CA VAL A 256 1.57 7.70 -11.12
C VAL A 256 0.96 6.40 -11.65
N LEU A 257 -0.01 6.47 -12.56
CA LEU A 257 -0.58 5.27 -13.18
C LEU A 257 0.47 4.47 -13.97
N LEU A 258 1.35 5.17 -14.70
CA LEU A 258 2.43 4.53 -15.44
C LEU A 258 3.42 3.84 -14.50
N THR A 259 3.83 4.49 -13.42
CA THR A 259 4.75 3.91 -12.43
C THR A 259 4.13 2.72 -11.72
N VAL A 260 2.83 2.79 -11.38
CA VAL A 260 2.09 1.63 -10.85
C VAL A 260 2.10 0.48 -11.86
N GLY A 261 1.76 0.75 -13.13
CA GLY A 261 1.73 -0.28 -14.16
C GLY A 261 3.10 -0.92 -14.42
N VAL A 262 4.16 -0.11 -14.47
CA VAL A 262 5.53 -0.62 -14.68
C VAL A 262 6.03 -1.40 -13.45
N SER A 263 5.69 -0.98 -12.23
CA SER A 263 6.08 -1.69 -11.02
C SER A 263 5.44 -3.08 -10.87
N MET A 264 4.36 -3.35 -11.61
CA MET A 264 3.73 -4.67 -11.65
C MET A 264 4.41 -5.65 -12.63
N LEU A 265 5.42 -5.18 -13.37
CA LEU A 265 6.18 -6.03 -14.30
C LEU A 265 7.27 -6.78 -13.51
N GLU A 266 7.36 -8.08 -13.75
CA GLU A 266 8.48 -8.90 -13.28
C GLU A 266 9.56 -8.93 -14.36
N VAL A 267 10.81 -8.69 -13.98
CA VAL A 267 11.96 -8.69 -14.89
C VAL A 267 12.96 -9.74 -14.43
N GLU A 268 13.36 -10.64 -15.31
CA GLU A 268 14.46 -11.57 -15.06
C GLU A 268 15.79 -10.96 -15.53
N VAL A 269 16.71 -10.74 -14.61
CA VAL A 269 18.08 -10.26 -14.90
C VAL A 269 19.08 -11.28 -14.42
N GLY A 270 19.77 -11.94 -15.35
CA GLY A 270 20.84 -12.88 -15.02
C GLY A 270 20.39 -14.14 -14.24
N GLY A 271 19.14 -14.57 -14.40
CA GLY A 271 18.61 -15.75 -13.68
C GLY A 271 18.02 -15.41 -12.29
N VAL A 272 18.05 -14.15 -11.90
CA VAL A 272 17.42 -13.63 -10.69
C VAL A 272 16.08 -12.96 -11.07
N ARG A 273 14.99 -13.35 -10.43
CA ARG A 273 13.70 -12.68 -10.60
C ARG A 273 13.70 -11.40 -9.80
N CYS A 274 13.67 -10.29 -10.50
CA CYS A 274 13.61 -8.97 -9.89
C CYS A 274 12.20 -8.40 -10.09
N GLY A 275 11.47 -8.26 -8.98
CA GLY A 275 10.25 -7.47 -8.92
C GLY A 275 10.58 -5.99 -8.67
N PHE A 276 9.56 -5.15 -8.72
CA PHE A 276 9.64 -3.77 -8.28
C PHE A 276 8.67 -3.56 -7.12
N SER A 277 9.13 -2.95 -6.04
CA SER A 277 8.23 -2.50 -4.97
C SER A 277 7.43 -1.28 -5.43
N LEU A 278 6.13 -1.46 -5.63
CA LEU A 278 5.22 -0.39 -6.05
C LEU A 278 5.32 0.83 -5.13
N LEU A 279 5.37 0.60 -3.83
CA LEU A 279 5.45 1.66 -2.84
C LEU A 279 6.76 2.46 -2.99
N LEU A 280 7.90 1.77 -3.10
CA LEU A 280 9.21 2.42 -3.25
C LEU A 280 9.32 3.18 -4.57
N VAL A 281 8.82 2.62 -5.69
CA VAL A 281 8.83 3.29 -7.00
C VAL A 281 8.02 4.58 -6.94
N CYS A 282 6.77 4.51 -6.49
CA CYS A 282 5.88 5.69 -6.45
C CYS A 282 6.36 6.72 -5.42
N MET A 283 6.84 6.28 -4.26
CA MET A 283 7.40 7.17 -3.24
C MET A 283 8.64 7.90 -3.75
N MET A 284 9.56 7.20 -4.40
CA MET A 284 10.77 7.82 -4.97
C MET A 284 10.43 8.76 -6.12
N THR A 285 9.41 8.43 -6.94
CA THR A 285 8.88 9.33 -7.97
C THR A 285 8.41 10.65 -7.35
N GLY A 286 7.63 10.58 -6.27
CA GLY A 286 7.18 11.75 -5.51
C GLY A 286 8.33 12.52 -4.87
N THR A 287 9.31 11.82 -4.29
CA THR A 287 10.51 12.40 -3.66
C THR A 287 11.33 13.20 -4.66
N VAL A 288 11.64 12.64 -5.82
CA VAL A 288 12.41 13.35 -6.85
C VAL A 288 11.61 14.53 -7.39
N PHE A 289 10.33 14.31 -7.68
CA PHE A 289 9.46 15.36 -8.20
C PHE A 289 9.37 16.56 -7.23
N CYS A 290 9.16 16.35 -5.93
CA CYS A 290 9.04 17.43 -4.95
C CYS A 290 10.35 18.21 -4.72
N ASN A 291 11.51 17.59 -4.99
CA ASN A 291 12.80 18.23 -4.81
C ASN A 291 13.31 18.96 -6.07
N VAL A 292 12.83 18.58 -7.25
CA VAL A 292 13.29 19.13 -8.53
C VAL A 292 12.29 20.13 -9.12
N CYS A 293 10.98 19.92 -8.91
CA CYS A 293 9.92 20.75 -9.47
C CYS A 293 9.57 21.94 -8.54
N PRO A 294 9.71 23.21 -9.00
CA PRO A 294 9.39 24.38 -8.17
C PRO A 294 7.90 24.52 -7.81
N THR A 295 7.01 23.94 -8.61
CA THR A 295 5.55 24.02 -8.44
C THR A 295 4.95 22.77 -7.77
N SER A 296 5.80 21.88 -7.26
CA SER A 296 5.40 20.62 -6.68
C SER A 296 4.38 20.76 -5.55
N ASP A 297 4.50 21.76 -4.67
CA ASP A 297 3.60 21.98 -3.53
C ASP A 297 2.14 22.15 -3.95
N GLU A 298 1.89 23.03 -4.93
CA GLU A 298 0.54 23.30 -5.41
C GLU A 298 -0.07 22.05 -6.09
N LEU A 299 0.76 21.30 -6.80
CA LEU A 299 0.32 20.08 -7.50
C LEU A 299 0.04 18.93 -6.53
N MET A 300 0.91 18.72 -5.55
CA MET A 300 0.73 17.70 -4.51
C MET A 300 -0.55 17.96 -3.72
N ASP A 301 -0.80 19.20 -3.27
CA ASP A 301 -2.03 19.55 -2.56
C ASP A 301 -3.31 19.32 -3.39
N ARG A 302 -3.23 19.51 -4.70
CA ARG A 302 -4.35 19.28 -5.60
C ARG A 302 -4.57 17.81 -5.86
N LEU A 303 -3.48 17.08 -6.09
CA LEU A 303 -3.49 15.65 -6.33
C LEU A 303 -4.07 14.92 -5.11
N ASP A 304 -3.66 15.29 -3.91
CA ASP A 304 -4.16 14.73 -2.66
C ASP A 304 -5.69 14.88 -2.51
N ARG A 305 -6.23 16.05 -2.87
CA ARG A 305 -7.67 16.27 -2.87
C ARG A 305 -8.40 15.46 -3.94
N TRP A 306 -7.79 15.30 -5.11
CA TRP A 306 -8.38 14.54 -6.22
C TRP A 306 -8.38 13.03 -5.95
N VAL A 307 -7.36 12.51 -5.27
CA VAL A 307 -7.20 11.09 -4.93
C VAL A 307 -8.08 10.70 -3.73
N SER A 308 -8.62 11.65 -3.00
CA SER A 308 -9.45 11.36 -1.81
C SER A 308 -10.54 10.29 -2.02
N PRO A 309 -11.31 10.25 -3.15
CA PRO A 309 -12.27 9.17 -3.40
C PRO A 309 -11.61 7.79 -3.57
N VAL A 310 -10.42 7.73 -4.16
CA VAL A 310 -9.68 6.49 -4.36
C VAL A 310 -9.18 5.96 -3.03
N ASN A 311 -8.75 6.86 -2.13
CA ASN A 311 -8.32 6.51 -0.78
C ASN A 311 -9.46 5.95 0.10
N ILE A 312 -10.72 6.26 -0.19
CA ILE A 312 -11.88 5.70 0.50
C ILE A 312 -12.11 4.25 0.06
N LEU A 313 -11.82 3.93 -1.19
CA LEU A 313 -11.96 2.58 -1.75
C LEU A 313 -10.82 1.63 -1.34
N PHE A 314 -9.65 2.18 -1.02
CA PHE A 314 -8.52 1.43 -0.47
C PHE A 314 -8.81 0.97 0.94
#